data_71a80dfe1ac4decbdb2289cb653d6c4e
#
_entry.id   71a80dfe1ac4decbdb2289cb653d6c4e
#
_cell.length_a   1.000
_cell.length_b   1.000
_cell.length_c   1.000
_cell.angle_alpha   90.00
_cell.angle_beta   90.00
_cell.angle_gamma   90.00
#
_symmetry.space_group_name_H-M   'P 1'
#
loop_
_entity.id
_entity.type
_entity.pdbx_description
1 polymer ?
#
loop_
_entity_poly.entity_id
_entity_poly.type
_entity_poly.pdbx_seq_one_letter_code
_entity_poly.pdbx_strand_id
1 'polypeptide(L)'
;NHYTTAYDLYLIFKEAVKYDTFVDTVSSKDYTMTYTTPKKTQINEYMQSTNYYLLNEFPVPEGVVMYGGKTGTTSMAKSCLILMTKNKKGERFFSVVLGAETKEALYSSMTRLLEKTTN
;
A
#
# COMPACT_ATOMS: atom_id res chain seq x y z
N ASN A 1 20.14 -12.22 6.15
CA ASN A 1 18.88 -11.96 6.83
C ASN A 1 18.50 -10.50 6.61
N HIS A 2 17.24 -10.26 6.22
CA HIS A 2 16.71 -8.94 6.04
C HIS A 2 15.74 -8.63 7.18
N TYR A 3 16.03 -7.57 7.93
CA TYR A 3 15.17 -7.08 9.00
C TYR A 3 14.89 -5.61 8.79
N THR A 4 13.72 -5.16 9.22
CA THR A 4 13.30 -3.76 9.19
C THR A 4 12.38 -3.48 10.38
N THR A 5 12.15 -2.20 10.65
CA THR A 5 11.17 -1.72 11.60
C THR A 5 10.09 -0.92 10.89
N ALA A 6 8.96 -0.68 11.56
CA ALA A 6 7.91 0.20 11.04
C ALA A 6 8.46 1.63 10.80
N TYR A 7 9.38 2.08 11.65
CA TYR A 7 10.02 3.39 11.51
C TYR A 7 10.96 3.46 10.29
N ASP A 8 11.77 2.43 10.07
CA ASP A 8 12.65 2.39 8.88
C ASP A 8 11.83 2.40 7.58
N LEU A 9 10.75 1.61 7.53
CA LEU A 9 9.85 1.62 6.37
C LEU A 9 9.16 2.97 6.18
N TYR A 10 8.77 3.65 7.26
CA TYR A 10 8.28 5.02 7.18
C TYR A 10 9.31 5.94 6.54
N LEU A 11 10.59 5.89 6.96
CA LEU A 11 11.64 6.74 6.40
C LEU A 11 11.87 6.46 4.91
N ILE A 12 11.94 5.18 4.53
CA ILE A 12 12.11 4.77 3.12
C ILE A 12 10.91 5.24 2.29
N PHE A 13 9.69 5.01 2.76
CA PHE A 13 8.47 5.37 2.04
C PHE A 13 8.32 6.89 1.93
N LYS A 14 8.65 7.64 3.00
CA LYS A 14 8.67 9.10 3.02
C LYS A 14 9.63 9.67 1.97
N GLU A 15 10.76 9.02 1.74
CA GLU A 15 11.69 9.42 0.67
C GLU A 15 11.12 9.05 -0.71
N ALA A 16 10.60 7.83 -0.88
CA ALA A 16 10.08 7.33 -2.13
C ALA A 16 8.91 8.16 -2.69
N VAL A 17 8.03 8.68 -1.83
CA VAL A 17 6.89 9.52 -2.26
C VAL A 17 7.27 10.91 -2.77
N LYS A 18 8.54 11.26 -2.80
CA LYS A 18 9.03 12.45 -3.50
C LYS A 18 9.10 12.25 -5.02
N TYR A 19 9.01 11.01 -5.49
CA TYR A 19 9.06 10.64 -6.90
C TYR A 19 7.66 10.34 -7.42
N ASP A 20 7.18 11.13 -8.38
CA ASP A 20 5.83 11.01 -8.93
C ASP A 20 5.55 9.61 -9.47
N THR A 21 6.50 9.00 -10.20
CA THR A 21 6.37 7.62 -10.70
C THR A 21 6.08 6.60 -9.60
N PHE A 22 6.70 6.78 -8.41
CA PHE A 22 6.42 5.92 -7.28
C PHE A 22 5.00 6.14 -6.75
N VAL A 23 4.59 7.40 -6.58
CA VAL A 23 3.23 7.76 -6.12
C VAL A 23 2.18 7.22 -7.08
N ASP A 24 2.34 7.43 -8.39
CA ASP A 24 1.43 6.92 -9.42
C ASP A 24 1.31 5.39 -9.34
N THR A 25 2.44 4.70 -9.17
CA THR A 25 2.47 3.23 -9.07
C THR A 25 1.71 2.73 -7.84
N VAL A 26 1.98 3.28 -6.65
CA VAL A 26 1.39 2.79 -5.39
C VAL A 26 -0.05 3.24 -5.17
N SER A 27 -0.55 4.21 -5.97
CA SER A 27 -1.94 4.67 -5.96
C SER A 27 -2.81 4.01 -7.03
N SER A 28 -2.21 3.29 -7.98
CA SER A 28 -2.94 2.62 -9.06
C SER A 28 -3.73 1.42 -8.54
N LYS A 29 -5.00 1.31 -8.97
CA LYS A 29 -5.86 0.16 -8.67
C LYS A 29 -5.52 -1.04 -9.52
N ASP A 30 -5.16 -0.78 -10.76
CA ASP A 30 -4.79 -1.80 -11.75
C ASP A 30 -3.85 -1.21 -12.81
N TYR A 31 -3.26 -2.08 -13.56
CA TYR A 31 -2.39 -1.74 -14.69
C TYR A 31 -2.37 -2.87 -15.70
N THR A 32 -2.42 -2.54 -16.98
CA THR A 32 -2.20 -3.51 -18.06
C THR A 32 -0.81 -3.30 -18.63
N MET A 33 0.08 -4.24 -18.37
CA MET A 33 1.41 -4.24 -18.95
C MET A 33 1.37 -4.86 -20.34
N THR A 34 1.88 -4.14 -21.33
CA THR A 34 2.05 -4.66 -22.70
C THR A 34 3.53 -4.83 -23.00
N TYR A 35 3.93 -6.03 -23.38
CA TYR A 35 5.31 -6.32 -23.75
C TYR A 35 5.39 -7.29 -24.92
N THR A 36 6.52 -7.28 -25.60
CA THR A 36 6.77 -8.18 -26.73
C THR A 36 7.78 -9.24 -26.32
N THR A 37 7.42 -10.51 -26.52
CA THR A 37 8.30 -11.66 -26.25
C THR A 37 9.45 -11.71 -27.27
N PRO A 38 10.53 -12.48 -27.00
CA PRO A 38 11.58 -12.74 -27.98
C PRO A 38 11.08 -13.35 -29.30
N LYS A 39 9.94 -14.03 -29.27
CA LYS A 39 9.25 -14.61 -30.45
C LYS A 39 8.38 -13.59 -31.20
N LYS A 40 8.49 -12.30 -30.89
CA LYS A 40 7.71 -11.19 -31.46
C LYS A 40 6.20 -11.27 -31.24
N THR A 41 5.77 -12.01 -30.20
CA THR A 41 4.35 -12.06 -29.79
C THR A 41 4.10 -10.96 -28.76
N GLN A 42 3.11 -10.12 -29.01
CA GLN A 42 2.65 -9.11 -28.05
C GLN A 42 1.80 -9.77 -26.97
N ILE A 43 2.12 -9.50 -25.71
CA ILE A 43 1.39 -9.97 -24.54
C ILE A 43 0.82 -8.76 -23.79
N ASN A 44 -0.43 -8.86 -23.40
CA ASN A 44 -1.09 -7.94 -22.48
C ASN A 44 -1.34 -8.68 -21.17
N GLU A 45 -0.75 -8.21 -20.09
CA GLU A 45 -0.90 -8.79 -18.76
C GLU A 45 -1.60 -7.79 -17.84
N TYR A 46 -2.78 -8.15 -17.37
CA TYR A 46 -3.55 -7.36 -16.42
C TYR A 46 -3.07 -7.66 -14.99
N MET A 47 -2.73 -6.61 -14.24
CA MET A 47 -2.32 -6.68 -12.86
C MET A 47 -3.25 -5.82 -12.01
N GLN A 48 -3.67 -6.35 -10.87
CA GLN A 48 -4.50 -5.63 -9.91
C GLN A 48 -3.70 -5.33 -8.64
N SER A 49 -3.98 -4.20 -8.01
CA SER A 49 -3.41 -3.84 -6.72
C SER A 49 -3.73 -4.91 -5.67
N THR A 50 -2.80 -5.16 -4.77
CA THR A 50 -2.99 -6.00 -3.60
C THR A 50 -3.42 -5.21 -2.36
N ASN A 51 -3.60 -3.89 -2.50
CA ASN A 51 -4.10 -3.02 -1.44
C ASN A 51 -5.63 -2.96 -1.47
N TYR A 52 -6.26 -3.68 -0.57
CA TYR A 52 -7.72 -3.84 -0.49
C TYR A 52 -8.48 -2.55 -0.17
N TYR A 53 -7.84 -1.54 0.43
CA TYR A 53 -8.46 -0.21 0.54
C TYR A 53 -8.61 0.47 -0.82
N LEU A 54 -7.64 0.32 -1.74
CA LEU A 54 -7.75 0.85 -3.10
C LEU A 54 -8.83 0.12 -3.91
N LEU A 55 -9.05 -1.17 -3.64
CA LEU A 55 -10.05 -2.00 -4.32
C LEU A 55 -11.46 -1.85 -3.72
N ASN A 56 -11.62 -1.08 -2.65
CA ASN A 56 -12.85 -0.95 -1.86
C ASN A 56 -13.33 -2.28 -1.22
N GLU A 57 -12.43 -3.23 -1.01
CA GLU A 57 -12.71 -4.50 -0.31
C GLU A 57 -12.71 -4.32 1.21
N PHE A 58 -12.00 -3.29 1.70
CA PHE A 58 -12.07 -2.82 3.09
C PHE A 58 -12.45 -1.34 3.10
N PRO A 59 -13.39 -0.93 3.98
CA PRO A 59 -13.80 0.46 4.08
C PRO A 59 -12.68 1.31 4.66
N VAL A 60 -12.45 2.47 4.06
CA VAL A 60 -11.58 3.50 4.62
C VAL A 60 -12.38 4.25 5.68
N PRO A 61 -11.83 4.50 6.90
CA PRO A 61 -12.52 5.26 7.94
C PRO A 61 -12.96 6.66 7.45
N GLU A 62 -14.11 7.12 7.94
CA GLU A 62 -14.60 8.45 7.61
C GLU A 62 -13.55 9.52 7.98
N GLY A 63 -13.32 10.47 7.10
CA GLY A 63 -12.34 11.52 7.29
C GLY A 63 -10.93 11.19 6.81
N VAL A 64 -10.69 9.98 6.34
CA VAL A 64 -9.42 9.55 5.75
C VAL A 64 -9.55 9.47 4.24
N VAL A 65 -8.60 10.08 3.53
CA VAL A 65 -8.45 9.96 2.09
C VAL A 65 -7.26 9.04 1.79
N MET A 66 -7.54 7.91 1.12
CA MET A 66 -6.52 6.94 0.71
C MET A 66 -5.78 7.44 -0.52
N TYR A 67 -4.46 7.55 -0.43
CA TYR A 67 -3.59 7.91 -1.56
C TYR A 67 -2.90 6.71 -2.18
N GLY A 68 -2.58 5.70 -1.40
CA GLY A 68 -1.93 4.50 -1.89
C GLY A 68 -1.09 3.82 -0.83
N GLY A 69 -0.37 2.80 -1.25
CA GLY A 69 0.47 2.04 -0.34
C GLY A 69 1.06 0.80 -0.97
N LYS A 70 1.74 0.01 -0.14
CA LYS A 70 2.37 -1.24 -0.57
C LYS A 70 2.16 -2.35 0.44
N THR A 71 1.65 -3.46 -0.03
CA THR A 71 1.57 -4.70 0.74
C THR A 71 2.85 -5.53 0.62
N GLY A 72 3.07 -6.41 1.55
CA GLY A 72 4.11 -7.43 1.48
C GLY A 72 3.69 -8.66 2.29
N THR A 73 3.92 -9.85 1.75
CA THR A 73 3.60 -11.09 2.46
C THR A 73 4.64 -12.16 2.15
N THR A 74 5.19 -12.74 3.19
CA THR A 74 6.02 -13.96 3.11
C THR A 74 5.70 -14.85 4.32
N SER A 75 6.12 -16.10 4.27
CA SER A 75 5.93 -17.02 5.40
C SER A 75 6.59 -16.51 6.70
N MET A 76 7.72 -15.81 6.59
CA MET A 76 8.46 -15.27 7.74
C MET A 76 7.97 -13.89 8.17
N ALA A 77 7.75 -12.98 7.22
CA ALA A 77 7.33 -11.60 7.51
C ALA A 77 5.84 -11.49 7.81
N LYS A 78 5.05 -12.55 7.56
CA LYS A 78 3.58 -12.51 7.68
C LYS A 78 2.98 -11.45 6.74
N SER A 79 1.84 -10.90 7.11
CA SER A 79 1.18 -9.85 6.32
C SER A 79 1.63 -8.46 6.78
N CYS A 80 2.07 -7.65 5.82
CA CYS A 80 2.58 -6.31 6.06
C CYS A 80 1.91 -5.30 5.13
N LEU A 81 1.74 -4.07 5.61
CA LEU A 81 1.16 -2.98 4.83
C LEU A 81 1.71 -1.63 5.30
N ILE A 82 2.09 -0.78 4.34
CA ILE A 82 2.32 0.64 4.56
C ILE A 82 1.37 1.44 3.69
N LEU A 83 0.76 2.48 4.26
CA LEU A 83 -0.19 3.37 3.58
C LEU A 83 0.23 4.82 3.67
N MET A 84 -0.09 5.57 2.61
CA MET A 84 -0.10 7.03 2.59
C MET A 84 -1.54 7.51 2.52
N THR A 85 -1.93 8.34 3.49
CA THR A 85 -3.28 8.90 3.61
C THR A 85 -3.24 10.38 3.91
N LYS A 86 -4.37 11.06 3.75
CA LYS A 86 -4.60 12.42 4.27
C LYS A 86 -5.87 12.46 5.10
N ASN A 87 -5.91 13.36 6.07
CA ASN A 87 -7.14 13.69 6.78
C ASN A 87 -7.93 14.81 6.07
N LYS A 88 -9.08 15.20 6.63
CA LYS A 88 -9.93 16.30 6.11
C LYS A 88 -9.21 17.65 6.07
N LYS A 89 -8.17 17.86 6.89
CA LYS A 89 -7.33 19.08 6.90
C LYS A 89 -6.23 19.05 5.83
N GLY A 90 -6.07 17.94 5.09
CA GLY A 90 -5.03 17.76 4.09
C GLY A 90 -3.67 17.34 4.68
N GLU A 91 -3.61 17.02 5.96
CA GLU A 91 -2.39 16.56 6.62
C GLU A 91 -2.08 15.12 6.18
N ARG A 92 -0.82 14.87 5.82
CA ARG A 92 -0.35 13.58 5.32
C ARG A 92 0.10 12.68 6.46
N PHE A 93 -0.33 11.43 6.40
CA PHE A 93 0.06 10.39 7.35
C PHE A 93 0.63 9.17 6.63
N PHE A 94 1.56 8.51 7.29
CA PHE A 94 2.08 7.21 6.91
C PHE A 94 1.77 6.22 8.03
N SER A 95 1.04 5.17 7.70
CA SER A 95 0.63 4.13 8.64
C SER A 95 1.29 2.81 8.25
N VAL A 96 1.92 2.14 9.21
CA VAL A 96 2.68 0.90 8.97
C VAL A 96 2.22 -0.18 9.94
N VAL A 97 1.88 -1.35 9.39
CA VAL A 97 1.62 -2.59 10.16
C VAL A 97 2.52 -3.68 9.59
N LEU A 98 3.28 -4.34 10.45
CA LEU A 98 4.17 -5.44 10.10
C LEU A 98 3.80 -6.69 10.90
N GLY A 99 3.99 -7.86 10.29
CA GLY A 99 3.92 -9.14 10.98
C GLY A 99 2.52 -9.58 11.40
N ALA A 100 1.47 -9.10 10.76
CA ALA A 100 0.13 -9.56 11.07
C ALA A 100 -0.08 -11.01 10.60
N GLU A 101 -0.64 -11.87 11.46
CA GLU A 101 -0.79 -13.30 11.19
C GLU A 101 -1.70 -13.60 10.00
N THR A 102 -2.74 -12.79 9.80
CA THR A 102 -3.69 -12.90 8.69
C THR A 102 -3.94 -11.56 8.03
N LYS A 103 -4.54 -11.59 6.84
CA LYS A 103 -4.99 -10.37 6.15
C LYS A 103 -6.04 -9.62 6.97
N GLU A 104 -6.97 -10.33 7.58
CA GLU A 104 -8.02 -9.75 8.42
C GLU A 104 -7.42 -8.99 9.61
N ALA A 105 -6.43 -9.60 10.29
CA ALA A 105 -5.70 -8.97 11.39
C ALA A 105 -4.91 -7.74 10.92
N LEU A 106 -4.30 -7.81 9.72
CA LEU A 106 -3.59 -6.70 9.09
C LEU A 106 -4.53 -5.50 8.88
N TYR A 107 -5.64 -5.72 8.18
CA TYR A 107 -6.58 -4.65 7.84
C TYR A 107 -7.33 -4.12 9.06
N SER A 108 -7.70 -4.97 10.02
CA SER A 108 -8.26 -4.55 11.31
C SER A 108 -7.30 -3.64 12.08
N SER A 109 -6.03 -4.02 12.20
CA SER A 109 -5.00 -3.21 12.85
C SER A 109 -4.76 -1.89 12.11
N MET A 110 -4.70 -1.93 10.78
CA MET A 110 -4.52 -0.75 9.96
C MET A 110 -5.70 0.22 10.08
N THR A 111 -6.95 -0.27 10.04
CA THR A 111 -8.15 0.56 10.22
C THR A 111 -8.10 1.32 11.56
N ARG A 112 -7.72 0.65 12.66
CA ARG A 112 -7.54 1.29 13.97
C ARG A 112 -6.45 2.37 13.99
N LEU A 113 -5.39 2.22 13.17
CA LEU A 113 -4.38 3.28 13.00
C LEU A 113 -4.95 4.45 12.21
N LEU A 114 -5.67 4.18 11.13
CA LEU A 114 -6.26 5.22 10.27
C LEU A 114 -7.29 6.05 11.05
N GLU A 115 -8.09 5.46 11.92
CA GLU A 115 -9.03 6.16 12.80
C GLU A 115 -8.36 7.24 13.68
N LYS A 116 -7.08 7.02 14.06
CA LYS A 116 -6.31 8.00 14.83
C LYS A 116 -5.82 9.20 13.99
N THR A 117 -5.92 9.14 12.68
CA THR A 117 -5.45 10.19 11.77
C THR A 117 -6.57 11.11 11.28
N THR A 118 -7.80 10.91 11.75
CA THR A 118 -9.00 11.64 11.28
C THR A 118 -9.13 13.07 11.81
N ASN A 119 -8.42 13.43 12.89
CA ASN A 119 -8.52 14.72 13.59
C ASN A 119 -7.54 15.76 13.07
#